data_f037f5bfe168ced79eed09a1f06b46e6
#
_entry.id   f037f5bfe168ced79eed09a1f06b46e6
#
_cell.length_a   1.000
_cell.length_b   1.000
_cell.length_c   1.000
_cell.angle_alpha   90.00
_cell.angle_beta   90.00
_cell.angle_gamma   90.00
#
_symmetry.space_group_name_H-M   'P 1'
#
loop_
_entity.id
_entity.type
_entity.pdbx_description
1 polymer ?
#
loop_
_entity_poly.entity_id
_entity_poly.type
_entity_poly.pdbx_seq_one_letter_code
_entity_poly.pdbx_strand_id
1 'polypeptide(L)'
;MPELRKDPVVGRWVIISTERAQRPSDFSPEPVRPRGGNCVFCPGNEDKTPKEVLAGRPSHTPPDTPGWTYRVVPNKFPALRIEGELEPSGEGLYDRMNGIGAHEVVIETPDHGASLATLSVDAITDVLLACRERVLDLKMDPRFEYILIFKNHGEAAGASLEHPHSQLIATPIIPIMVKEELDGGTRYYDLKQRCVWCDIIRQDRGGRRMILEDNGFIVLAPFAPRFPFETWLLPRAHRSSFEESGYEEIQALAQTFRGFLQRMNRVLNTPPYNFMLHSAPLRDSKLAHFHWHLEIIPKLIKVAGFEWGSGFFINPMAPEDSAAHLRESPG
;
A
#
# COMPACT_ATOMS: atom_id res chain seq x y z
N MET A 1 27.95 -14.07 -5.82
CA MET A 1 28.55 -13.28 -4.73
C MET A 1 27.50 -12.32 -4.23
N PRO A 2 27.26 -12.20 -2.93
CA PRO A 2 26.36 -11.19 -2.38
C PRO A 2 26.81 -9.77 -2.73
N GLU A 3 25.85 -8.85 -2.90
CA GLU A 3 26.13 -7.44 -3.16
C GLU A 3 25.33 -6.52 -2.24
N LEU A 4 25.84 -5.32 -1.99
CA LEU A 4 25.16 -4.27 -1.26
C LEU A 4 24.56 -3.28 -2.26
N ARG A 5 23.27 -3.04 -2.18
CA ARG A 5 22.56 -2.04 -2.98
C ARG A 5 22.04 -0.92 -2.10
N LYS A 6 22.25 0.31 -2.53
CA LYS A 6 21.75 1.49 -1.82
C LYS A 6 20.46 1.98 -2.46
N ASP A 7 19.42 2.12 -1.64
CA ASP A 7 18.17 2.75 -2.06
C ASP A 7 18.43 4.21 -2.44
N PRO A 8 18.06 4.64 -3.65
CA PRO A 8 18.35 5.99 -4.12
C PRO A 8 17.47 7.06 -3.46
N VAL A 9 16.36 6.70 -2.83
CA VAL A 9 15.43 7.60 -2.17
C VAL A 9 15.83 7.79 -0.71
N VAL A 10 15.70 6.75 0.10
CA VAL A 10 15.94 6.83 1.56
C VAL A 10 17.39 6.61 1.96
N GLY A 11 18.24 6.12 1.05
CA GLY A 11 19.66 5.88 1.32
C GLY A 11 19.96 4.61 2.11
N ARG A 12 18.96 3.77 2.39
CA ARG A 12 19.12 2.48 3.07
C ARG A 12 19.93 1.50 2.22
N TRP A 13 20.76 0.70 2.87
CA TRP A 13 21.48 -0.40 2.24
C TRP A 13 20.71 -1.72 2.38
N VAL A 14 20.69 -2.52 1.33
CA VAL A 14 20.11 -3.85 1.27
C VAL A 14 21.16 -4.84 0.78
N ILE A 15 21.22 -6.01 1.39
CA ILE A 15 22.09 -7.12 0.99
C ILE A 15 21.30 -8.00 0.02
N ILE A 16 21.73 -8.08 -1.23
CA ILE A 16 21.20 -9.04 -2.21
C ILE A 16 22.08 -10.30 -2.16
N SER A 17 21.50 -11.42 -1.70
CA SER A 17 22.25 -12.68 -1.47
C SER A 17 21.57 -13.85 -2.19
N THR A 18 21.76 -13.92 -3.49
CA THR A 18 21.10 -14.89 -4.40
C THR A 18 21.50 -16.35 -4.19
N GLU A 19 22.47 -16.63 -3.32
CA GLU A 19 22.88 -18.00 -2.99
C GLU A 19 21.84 -18.74 -2.12
N ARG A 20 20.87 -18.02 -1.53
CA ARG A 20 19.90 -18.56 -0.57
C ARG A 20 18.55 -18.96 -1.13
N ALA A 21 18.13 -18.35 -2.25
CA ALA A 21 16.90 -18.72 -2.96
C ALA A 21 16.98 -18.21 -4.41
N GLN A 22 16.54 -19.00 -5.36
CA GLN A 22 16.79 -18.71 -6.77
C GLN A 22 15.54 -18.77 -7.65
N ARG A 23 14.44 -19.34 -7.14
CA ARG A 23 13.22 -19.56 -7.94
C ARG A 23 11.97 -19.17 -7.15
N PRO A 24 10.89 -18.75 -7.84
CA PRO A 24 9.60 -18.53 -7.19
C PRO A 24 9.10 -19.72 -6.38
N SER A 25 9.41 -20.96 -6.83
CA SER A 25 9.07 -22.21 -6.15
C SER A 25 9.78 -22.42 -4.81
N ASP A 26 10.88 -21.70 -4.54
CA ASP A 26 11.62 -21.80 -3.28
C ASP A 26 10.89 -21.05 -2.15
N PHE A 27 9.93 -20.23 -2.53
CA PHE A 27 9.04 -19.51 -1.61
C PHE A 27 7.71 -20.25 -1.54
N SER A 28 7.53 -21.08 -0.52
CA SER A 28 6.24 -21.73 -0.26
C SER A 28 5.41 -20.84 0.67
N PRO A 29 4.36 -20.17 0.19
CA PRO A 29 3.47 -19.44 1.08
C PRO A 29 2.82 -20.39 2.08
N GLU A 30 2.65 -19.98 3.33
CA GLU A 30 1.85 -20.72 4.27
C GLU A 30 0.41 -20.85 3.70
N PRO A 31 -0.15 -22.08 3.67
CA PRO A 31 -1.48 -22.26 3.11
C PRO A 31 -2.51 -21.42 3.90
N VAL A 32 -3.31 -20.65 3.18
CA VAL A 32 -4.43 -19.93 3.77
C VAL A 32 -5.39 -20.96 4.37
N ARG A 33 -5.52 -20.99 5.69
CA ARG A 33 -6.48 -21.86 6.38
C ARG A 33 -7.81 -21.12 6.47
N PRO A 34 -8.90 -21.63 5.86
CA PRO A 34 -10.21 -21.00 6.00
C PRO A 34 -10.60 -20.95 7.49
N ARG A 35 -10.87 -19.77 8.00
CA ARG A 35 -11.44 -19.58 9.33
C ARG A 35 -12.95 -19.64 9.17
N GLY A 36 -13.54 -20.79 9.46
CA GLY A 36 -14.98 -20.91 9.51
C GLY A 36 -15.58 -19.98 10.56
N GLY A 37 -16.75 -19.41 10.31
CA GLY A 37 -17.49 -18.60 11.27
C GLY A 37 -18.26 -17.45 10.62
N ASN A 38 -19.08 -16.75 11.43
CA ASN A 38 -19.81 -15.57 10.99
C ASN A 38 -18.85 -14.39 10.77
N CYS A 39 -18.53 -14.08 9.52
CA CYS A 39 -17.71 -12.92 9.16
C CYS A 39 -18.49 -11.63 9.39
N VAL A 40 -17.94 -10.72 10.19
CA VAL A 40 -18.57 -9.43 10.53
C VAL A 40 -18.69 -8.47 9.32
N PHE A 41 -17.96 -8.73 8.23
CA PHE A 41 -18.01 -7.92 7.02
C PHE A 41 -18.93 -8.49 5.93
N CYS A 42 -19.47 -9.69 6.12
CA CYS A 42 -20.43 -10.24 5.16
C CYS A 42 -21.79 -9.52 5.22
N PRO A 43 -22.49 -9.42 4.08
CA PRO A 43 -23.85 -8.88 4.04
C PRO A 43 -24.78 -9.56 5.04
N GLY A 44 -25.62 -8.77 5.71
CA GLY A 44 -26.49 -9.22 6.79
C GLY A 44 -25.85 -9.14 8.18
N ASN A 45 -24.61 -8.67 8.29
CA ASN A 45 -23.90 -8.45 9.56
C ASN A 45 -23.49 -6.98 9.75
N GLU A 46 -24.18 -6.04 9.08
CA GLU A 46 -23.86 -4.62 9.14
C GLU A 46 -23.94 -4.05 10.56
N ASP A 47 -24.82 -4.60 11.40
CA ASP A 47 -24.98 -4.28 12.82
C ASP A 47 -23.76 -4.67 13.70
N LYS A 48 -22.87 -5.52 13.19
CA LYS A 48 -21.65 -5.96 13.89
C LYS A 48 -20.46 -5.02 13.70
N THR A 49 -20.58 -4.07 12.77
CA THR A 49 -19.59 -3.00 12.50
C THR A 49 -20.09 -1.67 13.04
N PRO A 50 -19.22 -0.66 13.24
CA PRO A 50 -19.67 0.72 13.38
C PRO A 50 -20.48 1.17 12.15
N LYS A 51 -21.23 2.27 12.29
CA LYS A 51 -21.99 2.85 11.18
C LYS A 51 -21.08 3.20 10.01
N GLU A 52 -21.55 2.96 8.80
CA GLU A 52 -20.80 3.31 7.61
C GLU A 52 -20.68 4.83 7.46
N VAL A 53 -19.47 5.29 7.11
CA VAL A 53 -19.18 6.70 6.79
C VAL A 53 -19.29 6.96 5.29
N LEU A 54 -19.14 5.89 4.48
CA LEU A 54 -19.29 5.92 3.03
C LEU A 54 -19.67 4.52 2.54
N ALA A 55 -20.49 4.42 1.50
CA ALA A 55 -20.77 3.15 0.84
C ALA A 55 -21.20 3.36 -0.62
N GLY A 56 -20.79 2.42 -1.48
CA GLY A 56 -21.38 2.26 -2.82
C GLY A 56 -22.67 1.45 -2.71
N ARG A 57 -23.81 2.08 -3.04
CA ARG A 57 -25.12 1.40 -3.00
C ARG A 57 -26.16 2.12 -3.86
N PRO A 58 -27.21 1.44 -4.32
CA PRO A 58 -28.35 2.10 -4.96
C PRO A 58 -28.99 3.13 -4.00
N SER A 59 -29.41 4.28 -4.54
CA SER A 59 -29.93 5.42 -3.78
C SER A 59 -31.16 5.11 -2.89
N HIS A 60 -31.89 4.04 -3.19
CA HIS A 60 -33.06 3.61 -2.43
C HIS A 60 -32.74 2.61 -1.28
N THR A 61 -31.48 2.22 -1.14
CA THR A 61 -31.05 1.28 -0.10
C THR A 61 -30.63 2.05 1.15
N PRO A 62 -31.22 1.79 2.34
CA PRO A 62 -30.87 2.48 3.57
C PRO A 62 -29.41 2.21 3.99
N PRO A 63 -28.75 3.17 4.65
CA PRO A 63 -27.44 2.93 5.28
C PRO A 63 -27.45 1.74 6.24
N ASP A 64 -26.28 1.13 6.43
CA ASP A 64 -26.08 -0.01 7.34
C ASP A 64 -27.03 -1.19 7.09
N THR A 65 -27.40 -1.42 5.83
CA THR A 65 -28.20 -2.58 5.37
C THR A 65 -27.55 -3.26 4.17
N PRO A 66 -27.87 -4.52 3.86
CA PRO A 66 -27.36 -5.21 2.66
C PRO A 66 -27.68 -4.46 1.36
N GLY A 67 -26.94 -4.81 0.26
CA GLY A 67 -27.13 -4.22 -1.07
C GLY A 67 -26.05 -3.19 -1.44
N TRP A 68 -25.01 -3.10 -0.66
CA TRP A 68 -23.81 -2.31 -0.93
C TRP A 68 -22.85 -3.06 -1.88
N THR A 69 -22.01 -2.31 -2.60
CA THR A 69 -20.91 -2.83 -3.43
C THR A 69 -19.57 -2.72 -2.71
N TYR A 70 -19.40 -1.67 -1.91
CA TYR A 70 -18.32 -1.50 -0.93
C TYR A 70 -18.85 -0.71 0.27
N ARG A 71 -18.15 -0.79 1.40
CA ARG A 71 -18.47 -0.02 2.61
C ARG A 71 -17.21 0.49 3.27
N VAL A 72 -17.26 1.72 3.79
CA VAL A 72 -16.22 2.28 4.66
C VAL A 72 -16.81 2.49 6.04
N VAL A 73 -16.18 1.89 7.02
CA VAL A 73 -16.61 1.96 8.44
C VAL A 73 -15.43 2.37 9.32
N PRO A 74 -15.64 3.10 10.42
CA PRO A 74 -14.61 3.25 11.43
C PRO A 74 -14.16 1.87 11.94
N ASN A 75 -12.86 1.72 12.23
CA ASN A 75 -12.39 0.48 12.84
C ASN A 75 -13.03 0.33 14.26
N LYS A 76 -13.61 -0.83 14.55
CA LYS A 76 -14.22 -1.09 15.85
C LYS A 76 -13.22 -1.05 17.02
N PHE A 77 -11.95 -1.34 16.72
CA PHE A 77 -10.84 -1.31 17.68
C PHE A 77 -9.71 -0.40 17.12
N PRO A 78 -9.96 0.92 17.07
CA PRO A 78 -9.07 1.83 16.38
C PRO A 78 -7.75 2.02 17.12
N ALA A 79 -6.65 2.17 16.37
CA ALA A 79 -5.35 2.53 16.93
C ALA A 79 -5.31 3.99 17.41
N LEU A 80 -6.05 4.86 16.74
CA LEU A 80 -6.23 6.28 17.05
C LEU A 80 -7.72 6.61 16.99
N ARG A 81 -8.15 7.64 17.74
CA ARG A 81 -9.55 8.07 17.80
C ARG A 81 -9.68 9.51 17.28
N ILE A 82 -10.81 9.78 16.63
CA ILE A 82 -11.09 11.10 16.06
C ILE A 82 -11.57 12.11 17.12
N GLU A 83 -12.15 11.61 18.22
CA GLU A 83 -12.69 12.44 19.30
C GLU A 83 -11.59 12.92 20.23
N GLY A 84 -11.67 14.20 20.64
CA GLY A 84 -10.75 14.83 21.61
C GLY A 84 -9.78 15.79 20.95
N GLU A 85 -8.80 16.26 21.73
CA GLU A 85 -7.77 17.20 21.32
C GLU A 85 -6.39 16.57 21.45
N LEU A 86 -5.41 17.07 20.71
CA LEU A 86 -4.03 16.53 20.70
C LEU A 86 -3.33 16.67 22.05
N GLU A 87 -3.52 17.78 22.74
CA GLU A 87 -2.95 18.10 24.07
C GLU A 87 -1.48 17.72 24.20
N PRO A 88 -0.57 18.30 23.37
CA PRO A 88 0.84 17.98 23.43
C PRO A 88 1.42 18.38 24.79
N SER A 89 2.21 17.51 25.38
CA SER A 89 2.83 17.71 26.69
C SER A 89 4.20 17.03 26.74
N GLY A 90 5.06 17.47 27.67
CA GLY A 90 6.38 16.89 27.88
C GLY A 90 6.62 16.52 29.34
N GLU A 91 7.43 15.47 29.55
CA GLU A 91 7.95 15.05 30.85
C GLU A 91 9.46 14.91 30.76
N GLY A 92 10.20 15.94 31.11
CA GLY A 92 11.65 15.99 30.90
C GLY A 92 12.03 15.91 29.43
N LEU A 93 12.65 14.83 29.01
CA LEU A 93 13.04 14.56 27.61
C LEU A 93 11.96 13.86 26.79
N TYR A 94 10.82 13.55 27.37
CA TYR A 94 9.79 12.72 26.74
C TYR A 94 8.60 13.57 26.31
N ASP A 95 8.33 13.59 25.01
CA ASP A 95 7.15 14.21 24.44
C ASP A 95 6.01 13.21 24.34
N ARG A 96 4.79 13.66 24.59
CA ARG A 96 3.57 12.89 24.40
C ARG A 96 2.42 13.77 23.92
N MET A 97 1.47 13.15 23.27
CA MET A 97 0.17 13.75 22.93
C MET A 97 -0.90 12.68 22.96
N ASN A 98 -2.16 13.09 22.99
CA ASN A 98 -3.27 12.16 22.85
C ASN A 98 -3.25 11.47 21.48
N GLY A 99 -3.68 10.22 21.44
CA GLY A 99 -3.74 9.39 20.22
C GLY A 99 -4.92 9.79 19.33
N ILE A 100 -4.91 11.04 18.84
CA ILE A 100 -5.93 11.58 17.93
C ILE A 100 -5.58 11.17 16.49
N GLY A 101 -6.58 10.69 15.75
CA GLY A 101 -6.47 10.26 14.37
C GLY A 101 -7.76 9.59 13.91
N ALA A 102 -7.81 9.17 12.66
CA ALA A 102 -8.88 8.33 12.14
C ALA A 102 -8.34 6.96 11.76
N HIS A 103 -9.08 5.91 12.07
CA HIS A 103 -8.76 4.55 11.63
C HIS A 103 -10.02 3.95 11.02
N GLU A 104 -10.01 3.78 9.69
CA GLU A 104 -11.16 3.30 8.92
C GLU A 104 -10.82 2.00 8.18
N VAL A 105 -11.85 1.19 7.95
CA VAL A 105 -11.80 -0.06 7.19
C VAL A 105 -12.64 0.09 5.94
N VAL A 106 -12.05 -0.16 4.79
CA VAL A 106 -12.71 -0.21 3.49
C VAL A 106 -13.01 -1.67 3.17
N ILE A 107 -14.25 -2.09 3.33
CA ILE A 107 -14.75 -3.42 2.95
C ILE A 107 -14.97 -3.38 1.44
N GLU A 108 -14.12 -4.09 0.69
CA GLU A 108 -13.95 -3.91 -0.76
C GLU A 108 -15.07 -4.50 -1.61
N THR A 109 -15.83 -5.45 -1.07
CA THR A 109 -16.85 -6.19 -1.79
C THR A 109 -17.77 -6.93 -0.83
N PRO A 110 -19.02 -7.24 -1.18
CA PRO A 110 -19.86 -8.15 -0.41
C PRO A 110 -19.43 -9.62 -0.52
N ASP A 111 -18.62 -9.99 -1.52
CA ASP A 111 -18.16 -11.35 -1.73
C ASP A 111 -16.97 -11.67 -0.82
N HIS A 112 -17.19 -12.56 0.14
CA HIS A 112 -16.18 -13.02 1.10
C HIS A 112 -14.99 -13.71 0.44
N GLY A 113 -15.22 -14.41 -0.67
CA GLY A 113 -14.19 -15.21 -1.36
C GLY A 113 -13.39 -14.45 -2.41
N ALA A 114 -13.76 -13.19 -2.68
CA ALA A 114 -13.07 -12.39 -3.68
C ALA A 114 -11.71 -11.86 -3.20
N SER A 115 -10.97 -11.24 -4.11
CA SER A 115 -9.74 -10.49 -3.84
C SER A 115 -9.59 -9.38 -4.87
N LEU A 116 -8.72 -8.41 -4.66
CA LEU A 116 -8.43 -7.37 -5.66
C LEU A 116 -7.97 -7.95 -7.01
N ALA A 117 -7.37 -9.15 -7.02
CA ALA A 117 -7.00 -9.81 -8.28
C ALA A 117 -8.20 -10.40 -9.04
N THR A 118 -9.30 -10.72 -8.34
CA THR A 118 -10.52 -11.35 -8.91
C THR A 118 -11.66 -10.36 -9.14
N LEU A 119 -11.69 -9.24 -8.46
CA LEU A 119 -12.68 -8.18 -8.67
C LEU A 119 -12.62 -7.61 -10.09
N SER A 120 -13.73 -7.04 -10.58
CA SER A 120 -13.74 -6.28 -11.82
C SER A 120 -12.92 -4.99 -11.68
N VAL A 121 -12.48 -4.44 -12.80
CA VAL A 121 -11.80 -3.13 -12.84
C VAL A 121 -12.68 -2.04 -12.22
N ASP A 122 -13.97 -2.04 -12.54
CA ASP A 122 -14.94 -1.05 -12.02
C ASP A 122 -15.06 -1.15 -10.50
N ALA A 123 -15.15 -2.38 -9.94
CA ALA A 123 -15.21 -2.56 -8.49
C ALA A 123 -13.93 -2.08 -7.78
N ILE A 124 -12.75 -2.32 -8.36
CA ILE A 124 -11.49 -1.79 -7.81
C ILE A 124 -11.44 -0.27 -7.94
N THR A 125 -11.94 0.28 -9.06
CA THR A 125 -12.05 1.73 -9.26
C THR A 125 -12.90 2.36 -8.18
N ASP A 126 -14.07 1.79 -7.88
CA ASP A 126 -14.96 2.25 -6.82
C ASP A 126 -14.28 2.23 -5.44
N VAL A 127 -13.55 1.16 -5.11
CA VAL A 127 -12.77 1.06 -3.86
C VAL A 127 -11.70 2.14 -3.77
N LEU A 128 -10.94 2.38 -4.85
CA LEU A 128 -9.90 3.41 -4.88
C LEU A 128 -10.49 4.83 -4.83
N LEU A 129 -11.63 5.06 -5.47
CA LEU A 129 -12.38 6.32 -5.37
C LEU A 129 -12.90 6.53 -3.94
N ALA A 130 -13.40 5.48 -3.29
CA ALA A 130 -13.79 5.56 -1.89
C ALA A 130 -12.61 5.93 -0.99
N CYS A 131 -11.43 5.33 -1.19
CA CYS A 131 -10.21 5.70 -0.48
C CYS A 131 -9.86 7.19 -0.72
N ARG A 132 -9.91 7.64 -1.99
CA ARG A 132 -9.66 9.04 -2.35
C ARG A 132 -10.65 10.00 -1.66
N GLU A 133 -11.93 9.68 -1.67
CA GLU A 133 -12.97 10.48 -1.03
C GLU A 133 -12.74 10.58 0.48
N ARG A 134 -12.36 9.48 1.13
CA ARG A 134 -12.01 9.48 2.55
C ARG A 134 -10.78 10.34 2.85
N VAL A 135 -9.76 10.32 1.99
CA VAL A 135 -8.59 11.20 2.14
C VAL A 135 -9.01 12.66 2.04
N LEU A 136 -9.86 13.03 1.06
CA LEU A 136 -10.34 14.39 0.88
C LEU A 136 -11.18 14.87 2.06
N ASP A 137 -12.02 14.02 2.63
CA ASP A 137 -12.83 14.36 3.81
C ASP A 137 -11.94 14.52 5.05
N LEU A 138 -11.10 13.57 5.37
CA LEU A 138 -10.21 13.62 6.53
C LEU A 138 -9.15 14.74 6.44
N LYS A 139 -8.77 15.14 5.23
CA LYS A 139 -7.89 16.29 4.97
C LYS A 139 -8.48 17.61 5.48
N MET A 140 -9.80 17.69 5.64
CA MET A 140 -10.46 18.89 6.19
C MET A 140 -10.21 19.08 7.68
N ASP A 141 -9.84 18.04 8.41
CA ASP A 141 -9.47 18.13 9.81
C ASP A 141 -8.03 18.65 9.95
N PRO A 142 -7.82 19.86 10.53
CA PRO A 142 -6.49 20.48 10.62
C PRO A 142 -5.52 19.73 11.53
N ARG A 143 -5.99 18.79 12.34
CA ARG A 143 -5.14 17.98 13.24
C ARG A 143 -4.36 16.89 12.52
N PHE A 144 -4.76 16.54 11.28
CA PHE A 144 -4.13 15.45 10.55
C PHE A 144 -3.07 15.96 9.57
N GLU A 145 -1.90 15.35 9.63
CA GLU A 145 -0.74 15.64 8.77
C GLU A 145 -0.54 14.62 7.66
N TYR A 146 -0.90 13.36 7.91
CA TYR A 146 -0.68 12.27 6.97
C TYR A 146 -1.79 11.22 7.01
N ILE A 147 -2.03 10.57 5.87
CA ILE A 147 -2.93 9.43 5.76
C ILE A 147 -2.20 8.29 5.04
N LEU A 148 -2.15 7.13 5.67
CA LEU A 148 -1.67 5.91 5.04
C LEU A 148 -2.86 5.01 4.67
N ILE A 149 -2.95 4.66 3.39
CA ILE A 149 -3.85 3.61 2.89
C ILE A 149 -3.03 2.34 2.73
N PHE A 150 -3.51 1.24 3.29
CA PHE A 150 -2.78 -0.02 3.24
C PHE A 150 -3.71 -1.23 3.25
N LYS A 151 -3.20 -2.36 2.82
CA LYS A 151 -3.89 -3.66 2.89
C LYS A 151 -2.98 -4.72 3.47
N ASN A 152 -3.56 -5.55 4.29
CA ASN A 152 -3.00 -6.83 4.70
C ASN A 152 -3.83 -7.95 4.04
N HIS A 153 -3.23 -8.71 3.14
CA HIS A 153 -3.88 -9.85 2.48
C HIS A 153 -3.26 -11.15 2.96
N GLY A 154 -4.08 -12.02 3.57
CA GLY A 154 -3.63 -13.27 4.17
C GLY A 154 -3.03 -13.11 5.57
N GLU A 155 -3.05 -14.20 6.35
CA GLU A 155 -2.64 -14.22 7.75
C GLU A 155 -1.16 -13.86 7.94
N ALA A 156 -0.27 -14.39 7.11
CA ALA A 156 1.16 -14.10 7.17
C ALA A 156 1.49 -12.63 6.86
N ALA A 157 0.57 -11.89 6.23
CA ALA A 157 0.66 -10.46 6.02
C ALA A 157 0.01 -9.63 7.15
N GLY A 158 -0.51 -10.27 8.20
CA GLY A 158 -1.13 -9.61 9.34
C GLY A 158 -2.64 -9.36 9.18
N ALA A 159 -3.30 -9.99 8.21
CA ALA A 159 -4.76 -9.92 8.12
C ALA A 159 -5.42 -10.67 9.29
N SER A 160 -6.26 -9.97 10.05
CA SER A 160 -7.07 -10.58 11.12
C SER A 160 -8.38 -11.18 10.61
N LEU A 161 -8.87 -10.73 9.46
CA LEU A 161 -10.08 -11.19 8.79
C LEU A 161 -9.76 -11.52 7.32
N GLU A 162 -10.36 -12.59 6.80
CA GLU A 162 -10.16 -13.06 5.43
C GLU A 162 -10.95 -12.24 4.40
N HIS A 163 -12.12 -11.71 4.81
CA HIS A 163 -12.96 -10.90 3.95
C HIS A 163 -12.16 -9.73 3.37
N PRO A 164 -12.20 -9.50 2.05
CA PRO A 164 -11.38 -8.48 1.41
C PRO A 164 -11.62 -7.09 1.98
N HIS A 165 -10.58 -6.52 2.56
CA HIS A 165 -10.62 -5.17 3.09
C HIS A 165 -9.26 -4.48 3.00
N SER A 166 -9.30 -3.18 2.85
CA SER A 166 -8.16 -2.26 3.02
C SER A 166 -8.40 -1.40 4.25
N GLN A 167 -7.39 -0.68 4.68
CA GLN A 167 -7.47 0.19 5.84
C GLN A 167 -6.88 1.56 5.52
N LEU A 168 -7.33 2.55 6.28
CA LEU A 168 -6.87 3.93 6.19
C LEU A 168 -6.64 4.45 7.61
N ILE A 169 -5.45 5.00 7.85
CA ILE A 169 -5.13 5.64 9.14
C ILE A 169 -4.65 7.06 8.87
N ALA A 170 -5.36 8.03 9.46
CA ALA A 170 -4.92 9.42 9.54
C ALA A 170 -4.17 9.66 10.84
N THR A 171 -3.03 10.34 10.74
CA THR A 171 -2.14 10.62 11.88
C THR A 171 -1.85 12.11 12.01
N PRO A 172 -1.65 12.64 13.25
CA PRO A 172 -1.30 14.03 13.47
C PRO A 172 0.18 14.34 13.26
N ILE A 173 0.97 13.32 12.90
CA ILE A 173 2.39 13.43 12.61
C ILE A 173 2.71 12.62 11.35
N ILE A 174 3.73 13.04 10.62
CA ILE A 174 4.23 12.29 9.46
C ILE A 174 5.02 11.07 9.96
N PRO A 175 4.66 9.83 9.55
CA PRO A 175 5.39 8.62 9.94
C PRO A 175 6.85 8.64 9.48
N ILE A 176 7.74 8.04 10.28
CA ILE A 176 9.20 8.09 10.05
C ILE A 176 9.60 7.60 8.66
N MET A 177 8.99 6.52 8.15
CA MET A 177 9.31 5.97 6.82
C MET A 177 8.99 6.97 5.71
N VAL A 178 7.84 7.63 5.80
CA VAL A 178 7.43 8.67 4.84
C VAL A 178 8.33 9.89 4.95
N LYS A 179 8.72 10.26 6.17
CA LYS A 179 9.66 11.36 6.39
C LYS A 179 11.02 11.08 5.76
N GLU A 180 11.53 9.86 5.85
CA GLU A 180 12.79 9.46 5.19
C GLU A 180 12.69 9.61 3.67
N GLU A 181 11.55 9.26 3.06
CA GLU A 181 11.30 9.45 1.63
C GLU A 181 11.24 10.93 1.24
N LEU A 182 10.50 11.75 2.01
CA LEU A 182 10.42 13.20 1.80
C LEU A 182 11.79 13.86 1.90
N ASP A 183 12.54 13.55 2.95
CA ASP A 183 13.89 14.08 3.19
C ASP A 183 14.85 13.64 2.07
N GLY A 184 14.74 12.39 1.60
CA GLY A 184 15.53 11.86 0.50
C GLY A 184 15.20 12.52 -0.82
N GLY A 185 13.91 12.67 -1.12
CA GLY A 185 13.41 13.39 -2.29
C GLY A 185 13.87 14.85 -2.29
N THR A 186 13.78 15.54 -1.16
CA THR A 186 14.26 16.92 -0.99
C THR A 186 15.75 17.02 -1.27
N ARG A 187 16.59 16.19 -0.62
CA ARG A 187 18.05 16.18 -0.85
C ARG A 187 18.40 15.95 -2.31
N TYR A 188 17.71 15.04 -2.99
CA TYR A 188 17.93 14.79 -4.41
C TYR A 188 17.51 15.99 -5.26
N TYR A 189 16.36 16.58 -4.96
CA TYR A 189 15.84 17.74 -5.69
C TYR A 189 16.76 18.96 -5.54
N ASP A 190 17.28 19.22 -4.36
CA ASP A 190 18.22 20.33 -4.11
C ASP A 190 19.50 20.18 -4.97
N LEU A 191 19.96 18.96 -5.17
CA LEU A 191 21.17 18.69 -5.95
C LEU A 191 20.93 18.64 -7.47
N LYS A 192 19.76 18.11 -7.90
CA LYS A 192 19.50 17.77 -9.29
C LYS A 192 18.38 18.59 -9.94
N GLN A 193 17.61 19.34 -9.16
CA GLN A 193 16.41 20.09 -9.59
C GLN A 193 15.40 19.20 -10.34
N ARG A 194 15.30 17.94 -9.91
CA ARG A 194 14.40 16.94 -10.47
C ARG A 194 13.92 15.98 -9.38
N CYS A 195 12.75 15.41 -9.57
CA CYS A 195 12.21 14.36 -8.70
C CYS A 195 12.99 13.05 -8.88
N VAL A 196 13.43 12.44 -7.78
CA VAL A 196 14.18 11.18 -7.80
C VAL A 196 13.37 10.03 -8.40
N TRP A 197 12.06 9.93 -8.10
CA TRP A 197 11.19 8.90 -8.67
C TRP A 197 11.01 9.07 -10.18
N CYS A 198 10.87 10.32 -10.67
CA CYS A 198 10.86 10.58 -12.11
C CYS A 198 12.13 10.13 -12.80
N ASP A 199 13.28 10.29 -12.15
CA ASP A 199 14.58 9.84 -12.68
C ASP A 199 14.70 8.30 -12.60
N ILE A 200 14.19 7.65 -11.55
CA ILE A 200 14.08 6.18 -11.46
C ILE A 200 13.21 5.64 -12.61
N ILE A 201 12.01 6.20 -12.82
CA ILE A 201 11.11 5.82 -13.92
C ILE A 201 11.84 5.94 -15.26
N ARG A 202 12.53 7.05 -15.50
CA ARG A 202 13.26 7.29 -16.76
C ARG A 202 14.40 6.30 -16.96
N GLN A 203 15.14 5.99 -15.91
CA GLN A 203 16.29 5.08 -15.95
C GLN A 203 15.86 3.62 -16.13
N ASP A 204 14.77 3.21 -15.46
CA ASP A 204 14.35 1.81 -15.43
C ASP A 204 13.39 1.45 -16.57
N ARG A 205 12.84 2.44 -17.27
CA ARG A 205 11.92 2.23 -18.39
C ARG A 205 12.60 1.44 -19.51
N GLY A 206 11.99 0.29 -19.85
CA GLY A 206 12.56 -0.68 -20.80
C GLY A 206 13.76 -1.46 -20.26
N GLY A 207 14.15 -1.25 -19.01
CA GLY A 207 15.25 -1.93 -18.35
C GLY A 207 14.85 -3.28 -17.72
N ARG A 208 15.84 -3.94 -17.10
CA ARG A 208 15.67 -5.30 -16.54
C ARG A 208 14.75 -5.35 -15.33
N ARG A 209 14.60 -4.26 -14.56
CA ARG A 209 13.74 -4.19 -13.38
C ARG A 209 12.31 -3.78 -13.69
N MET A 210 12.01 -3.35 -14.91
CA MET A 210 10.65 -3.03 -15.32
C MET A 210 9.84 -4.31 -15.50
N ILE A 211 8.65 -4.35 -14.90
CA ILE A 211 7.71 -5.48 -14.97
C ILE A 211 6.69 -5.21 -16.06
N LEU A 212 6.03 -4.05 -16.00
CA LEU A 212 5.10 -3.63 -17.04
C LEU A 212 4.97 -2.09 -17.09
N GLU A 213 4.59 -1.57 -18.26
CA GLU A 213 4.12 -0.21 -18.45
C GLU A 213 2.73 -0.30 -19.10
N ASP A 214 1.72 0.23 -18.44
CA ASP A 214 0.34 0.15 -18.91
C ASP A 214 -0.48 1.35 -18.42
N ASN A 215 -1.39 1.85 -19.26
CA ASN A 215 -2.36 2.89 -18.92
C ASN A 215 -1.79 4.13 -18.19
N GLY A 216 -0.56 4.52 -18.50
CA GLY A 216 0.09 5.66 -17.85
C GLY A 216 0.77 5.35 -16.52
N PHE A 217 0.84 4.08 -16.12
CA PHE A 217 1.53 3.60 -14.93
C PHE A 217 2.75 2.75 -15.27
N ILE A 218 3.71 2.75 -14.38
CA ILE A 218 4.93 1.93 -14.41
C ILE A 218 4.90 0.98 -13.21
N VAL A 219 5.18 -0.28 -13.46
CA VAL A 219 5.37 -1.30 -12.42
C VAL A 219 6.79 -1.82 -12.53
N LEU A 220 7.57 -1.69 -11.46
CA LEU A 220 8.98 -2.05 -11.43
C LEU A 220 9.40 -2.68 -10.10
N ALA A 221 10.44 -3.50 -10.13
CA ALA A 221 11.16 -3.92 -8.94
C ALA A 221 12.18 -2.81 -8.55
N PRO A 222 12.15 -2.26 -7.32
CA PRO A 222 13.10 -1.23 -6.91
C PRO A 222 14.54 -1.76 -6.95
N PHE A 223 15.53 -0.86 -7.08
CA PHE A 223 16.95 -1.25 -7.18
C PHE A 223 17.47 -1.98 -5.94
N ALA A 224 17.00 -1.56 -4.76
CA ALA A 224 17.39 -2.10 -3.46
C ALA A 224 16.15 -2.59 -2.68
N PRO A 225 15.45 -3.65 -3.16
CA PRO A 225 14.23 -4.15 -2.53
C PRO A 225 14.55 -4.81 -1.20
N ARG A 226 13.76 -4.52 -0.18
CA ARG A 226 13.85 -5.16 1.15
C ARG A 226 13.49 -6.63 1.11
N PHE A 227 12.51 -6.98 0.25
CA PHE A 227 11.90 -8.30 0.20
C PHE A 227 11.90 -8.86 -1.22
N PRO A 228 11.92 -10.20 -1.37
CA PRO A 228 11.72 -10.83 -2.66
C PRO A 228 10.41 -10.37 -3.32
N PHE A 229 10.44 -10.04 -4.60
CA PHE A 229 9.30 -9.59 -5.38
C PHE A 229 8.66 -8.28 -4.88
N GLU A 230 9.32 -7.52 -4.01
CA GLU A 230 8.91 -6.16 -3.69
C GLU A 230 8.79 -5.35 -4.98
N THR A 231 7.65 -4.67 -5.13
CA THR A 231 7.28 -4.01 -6.38
C THR A 231 6.72 -2.63 -6.10
N TRP A 232 7.12 -1.66 -6.91
CA TRP A 232 6.56 -0.32 -6.92
C TRP A 232 5.67 -0.13 -8.14
N LEU A 233 4.49 0.46 -7.91
CA LEU A 233 3.58 0.92 -8.96
C LEU A 233 3.45 2.44 -8.84
N LEU A 234 3.84 3.16 -9.90
CA LEU A 234 3.90 4.62 -9.91
C LEU A 234 3.18 5.17 -11.14
N PRO A 235 2.51 6.34 -11.08
CA PRO A 235 2.11 7.06 -12.27
C PRO A 235 3.37 7.47 -13.06
N ARG A 236 3.31 7.37 -14.40
CA ARG A 236 4.40 7.83 -15.27
C ARG A 236 4.57 9.35 -15.23
N ALA A 237 3.45 10.05 -15.16
CA ALA A 237 3.45 11.50 -14.99
C ALA A 237 3.76 11.85 -13.53
N HIS A 238 4.53 12.93 -13.32
CA HIS A 238 4.80 13.40 -11.96
C HIS A 238 3.49 13.78 -11.25
N ARG A 239 3.23 13.12 -10.14
CA ARG A 239 2.11 13.34 -9.23
C ARG A 239 2.58 13.15 -7.80
N SER A 240 2.43 14.14 -6.94
CA SER A 240 2.82 14.04 -5.53
C SER A 240 1.74 13.46 -4.64
N SER A 241 0.47 13.64 -5.00
CA SER A 241 -0.68 13.27 -4.16
C SER A 241 -1.67 12.40 -4.89
N PHE A 242 -2.02 11.28 -4.27
CA PHE A 242 -3.00 10.32 -4.80
C PHE A 242 -4.40 10.93 -4.90
N GLU A 243 -4.82 11.69 -3.90
CA GLU A 243 -6.15 12.29 -3.84
C GLU A 243 -6.42 13.34 -4.92
N GLU A 244 -5.38 13.81 -5.62
CA GLU A 244 -5.53 14.70 -6.78
C GLU A 244 -5.80 13.95 -8.10
N SER A 245 -5.72 12.61 -8.09
CA SER A 245 -6.00 11.78 -9.27
C SER A 245 -7.47 11.85 -9.67
N GLY A 246 -7.72 12.05 -10.97
CA GLY A 246 -9.07 12.05 -11.54
C GLY A 246 -9.62 10.63 -11.72
N TYR A 247 -10.92 10.55 -12.09
CA TYR A 247 -11.60 9.26 -12.31
C TYR A 247 -10.85 8.36 -13.31
N GLU A 248 -10.48 8.89 -14.47
CA GLU A 248 -9.80 8.14 -15.54
C GLU A 248 -8.43 7.61 -15.07
N GLU A 249 -7.69 8.41 -14.30
CA GLU A 249 -6.38 8.00 -13.73
C GLU A 249 -6.57 6.88 -12.69
N ILE A 250 -7.58 6.96 -11.84
CA ILE A 250 -7.91 5.91 -10.86
C ILE A 250 -8.40 4.63 -11.55
N GLN A 251 -9.18 4.73 -12.61
CA GLN A 251 -9.60 3.56 -13.40
C GLN A 251 -8.38 2.89 -14.08
N ALA A 252 -7.48 3.69 -14.65
CA ALA A 252 -6.23 3.21 -15.22
C ALA A 252 -5.33 2.54 -14.16
N LEU A 253 -5.25 3.12 -12.95
CA LEU A 253 -4.59 2.50 -11.80
C LEU A 253 -5.23 1.15 -11.45
N ALA A 254 -6.56 1.09 -11.34
CA ALA A 254 -7.29 -0.13 -11.02
C ALA A 254 -7.00 -1.26 -12.03
N GLN A 255 -6.98 -0.95 -13.32
CA GLN A 255 -6.67 -1.89 -14.38
C GLN A 255 -5.23 -2.42 -14.27
N THR A 256 -4.25 -1.51 -14.13
CA THR A 256 -2.82 -1.86 -14.01
C THR A 256 -2.55 -2.66 -12.73
N PHE A 257 -3.12 -2.23 -11.61
CA PHE A 257 -2.94 -2.89 -10.31
C PHE A 257 -3.55 -4.30 -10.30
N ARG A 258 -4.77 -4.46 -10.82
CA ARG A 258 -5.39 -5.79 -11.00
C ARG A 258 -4.53 -6.71 -11.86
N GLY A 259 -4.08 -6.23 -13.01
CA GLY A 259 -3.22 -7.00 -13.92
C GLY A 259 -1.92 -7.43 -13.27
N PHE A 260 -1.29 -6.56 -12.47
CA PHE A 260 -0.10 -6.89 -11.69
C PHE A 260 -0.39 -7.95 -10.62
N LEU A 261 -1.47 -7.80 -9.82
CA LEU A 261 -1.84 -8.79 -8.80
C LEU A 261 -2.12 -10.17 -9.40
N GLN A 262 -2.73 -10.23 -10.57
CA GLN A 262 -2.95 -11.49 -11.28
C GLN A 262 -1.64 -12.14 -11.70
N ARG A 263 -0.66 -11.38 -12.19
CA ARG A 263 0.70 -11.88 -12.49
C ARG A 263 1.39 -12.41 -11.23
N MET A 264 1.37 -11.64 -10.16
CA MET A 264 1.93 -12.02 -8.87
C MET A 264 1.32 -13.33 -8.35
N ASN A 265 0.00 -13.48 -8.43
CA ASN A 265 -0.70 -14.68 -8.01
C ASN A 265 -0.29 -15.92 -8.83
N ARG A 266 -0.10 -15.78 -10.14
CA ARG A 266 0.37 -16.89 -10.99
C ARG A 266 1.80 -17.31 -10.67
N VAL A 267 2.69 -16.32 -10.50
CA VAL A 267 4.12 -16.58 -10.25
C VAL A 267 4.37 -17.15 -8.87
N LEU A 268 3.65 -16.65 -7.85
CA LEU A 268 3.89 -16.93 -6.44
C LEU A 268 2.79 -17.77 -5.78
N ASN A 269 1.88 -18.35 -6.57
CA ASN A 269 0.77 -19.18 -6.07
C ASN A 269 -0.09 -18.47 -5.02
N THR A 270 -0.62 -17.31 -5.36
CA THR A 270 -1.51 -16.50 -4.49
C THR A 270 -0.87 -16.20 -3.12
N PRO A 271 0.23 -15.46 -3.10
CA PRO A 271 0.95 -15.20 -1.86
C PRO A 271 0.16 -14.24 -0.94
N PRO A 272 0.35 -14.34 0.38
CA PRO A 272 0.00 -13.25 1.28
C PRO A 272 0.84 -12.02 0.93
N TYR A 273 0.26 -10.82 1.00
CA TYR A 273 0.99 -9.59 0.68
C TYR A 273 0.48 -8.40 1.49
N ASN A 274 1.32 -7.40 1.64
CA ASN A 274 0.89 -6.06 2.00
C ASN A 274 0.97 -5.16 0.77
N PHE A 275 0.10 -4.18 0.68
CA PHE A 275 0.39 -2.98 -0.08
C PHE A 275 0.27 -1.74 0.81
N MET A 276 1.04 -0.71 0.50
CA MET A 276 0.99 0.61 1.11
C MET A 276 0.95 1.66 -0.01
N LEU A 277 0.05 2.62 0.12
CA LEU A 277 -0.02 3.77 -0.78
C LEU A 277 0.63 4.96 -0.07
N HIS A 278 1.77 5.41 -0.59
CA HIS A 278 2.50 6.57 -0.12
C HIS A 278 2.08 7.78 -0.96
N SER A 279 1.52 8.79 -0.30
CA SER A 279 1.10 10.06 -0.89
C SER A 279 1.84 11.21 -0.18
N ALA A 280 1.86 12.39 -0.77
CA ALA A 280 2.38 13.57 -0.11
C ALA A 280 1.61 13.89 1.18
N PRO A 281 2.22 14.58 2.15
CA PRO A 281 1.52 15.06 3.34
C PRO A 281 0.31 15.92 2.99
N LEU A 282 -0.72 15.87 3.84
CA LEU A 282 -2.01 16.51 3.55
C LEU A 282 -1.92 18.04 3.37
N ARG A 283 -0.93 18.67 4.02
CA ARG A 283 -0.75 20.12 3.96
C ARG A 283 0.12 20.58 2.80
N ASP A 284 0.92 19.68 2.23
CA ASP A 284 1.86 19.92 1.14
C ASP A 284 1.61 19.00 -0.05
N SER A 285 0.43 19.10 -0.65
CA SER A 285 0.00 18.16 -1.69
C SER A 285 0.68 18.36 -3.08
N LYS A 286 1.46 19.44 -3.28
CA LYS A 286 2.11 19.76 -4.57
C LYS A 286 3.62 19.82 -4.46
N LEU A 287 4.24 18.70 -4.13
CA LEU A 287 5.68 18.60 -3.93
C LEU A 287 6.40 18.22 -5.23
N ALA A 288 7.28 19.10 -5.73
CA ALA A 288 8.10 18.83 -6.92
C ALA A 288 9.12 17.70 -6.70
N HIS A 289 9.41 17.37 -5.45
CA HIS A 289 10.42 16.38 -5.03
C HIS A 289 9.84 15.06 -4.51
N PHE A 290 8.52 14.93 -4.45
CA PHE A 290 7.82 13.72 -4.04
C PHE A 290 6.94 13.16 -5.17
N HIS A 291 6.70 11.86 -5.16
CA HIS A 291 5.91 11.18 -6.17
C HIS A 291 5.10 10.06 -5.48
N TRP A 292 3.77 10.12 -5.54
CA TRP A 292 2.97 9.08 -4.91
C TRP A 292 3.18 7.73 -5.59
N HIS A 293 3.17 6.68 -4.80
CA HIS A 293 3.40 5.32 -5.30
C HIS A 293 2.73 4.28 -4.41
N LEU A 294 2.49 3.11 -4.98
CA LEU A 294 2.12 1.90 -4.26
C LEU A 294 3.35 1.03 -4.09
N GLU A 295 3.67 0.66 -2.86
CA GLU A 295 4.56 -0.45 -2.55
C GLU A 295 3.76 -1.73 -2.35
N ILE A 296 4.12 -2.81 -3.03
CA ILE A 296 3.50 -4.14 -2.89
C ILE A 296 4.57 -5.12 -2.43
N ILE A 297 4.34 -5.78 -1.30
CA ILE A 297 5.31 -6.64 -0.63
C ILE A 297 4.70 -8.02 -0.37
N PRO A 298 5.00 -9.03 -1.20
CA PRO A 298 4.65 -10.42 -0.89
C PRO A 298 5.38 -10.90 0.36
N LYS A 299 4.69 -11.63 1.24
CA LYS A 299 5.22 -12.16 2.51
C LYS A 299 5.83 -13.55 2.30
N LEU A 300 7.01 -13.58 1.70
CA LEU A 300 7.70 -14.81 1.32
C LEU A 300 8.80 -15.19 2.32
N ILE A 301 9.31 -14.24 3.07
CA ILE A 301 10.34 -14.42 4.10
C ILE A 301 9.95 -13.70 5.38
N LYS A 302 10.55 -14.10 6.50
CA LYS A 302 10.35 -13.47 7.81
C LYS A 302 11.51 -12.53 8.12
N VAL A 303 11.19 -11.36 8.67
CA VAL A 303 12.19 -10.43 9.24
C VAL A 303 12.68 -10.99 10.55
N ALA A 304 13.98 -10.96 10.77
CA ALA A 304 14.62 -11.51 11.95
C ALA A 304 15.48 -10.46 12.70
N GLY A 305 16.26 -10.91 13.67
CA GLY A 305 16.99 -10.02 14.58
C GLY A 305 18.02 -9.12 13.90
N PHE A 306 18.63 -9.59 12.80
CA PHE A 306 19.61 -8.77 12.07
C PHE A 306 18.96 -7.54 11.43
N GLU A 307 17.84 -7.74 10.75
CA GLU A 307 17.09 -6.67 10.09
C GLU A 307 16.54 -5.66 11.10
N TRP A 308 15.97 -6.16 12.21
CA TRP A 308 15.46 -5.30 13.29
C TRP A 308 16.57 -4.51 13.99
N GLY A 309 17.73 -5.15 14.22
CA GLY A 309 18.83 -4.53 14.94
C GLY A 309 19.68 -3.57 14.11
N SER A 310 19.74 -3.77 12.79
CA SER A 310 20.62 -2.99 11.90
C SER A 310 19.88 -2.06 10.95
N GLY A 311 18.60 -2.34 10.66
CA GLY A 311 17.86 -1.69 9.57
C GLY A 311 18.31 -2.14 8.17
N PHE A 312 19.25 -3.08 8.06
CA PHE A 312 19.64 -3.71 6.81
C PHE A 312 18.73 -4.91 6.57
N PHE A 313 18.30 -5.10 5.32
CA PHE A 313 17.53 -6.28 4.94
C PHE A 313 18.39 -7.23 4.10
N ILE A 314 18.17 -8.53 4.27
CA ILE A 314 18.80 -9.57 3.46
C ILE A 314 17.75 -10.11 2.49
N ASN A 315 17.88 -9.74 1.21
CA ASN A 315 17.00 -10.22 0.16
C ASN A 315 17.69 -11.35 -0.62
N PRO A 316 17.13 -12.56 -0.63
CA PRO A 316 17.70 -13.69 -1.37
C PRO A 316 17.45 -13.65 -2.88
N MET A 317 16.66 -12.69 -3.38
CA MET A 317 16.26 -12.58 -4.81
C MET A 317 16.73 -11.26 -5.39
N ALA A 318 17.43 -11.29 -6.53
CA ALA A 318 17.77 -10.07 -7.26
C ALA A 318 16.50 -9.44 -7.86
N PRO A 319 16.35 -8.10 -7.82
CA PRO A 319 15.18 -7.44 -8.38
C PRO A 319 15.02 -7.65 -9.89
N GLU A 320 16.12 -7.81 -10.63
CA GLU A 320 16.12 -8.13 -12.05
C GLU A 320 15.48 -9.50 -12.33
N ASP A 321 15.73 -10.49 -11.46
CA ASP A 321 15.18 -11.84 -11.57
C ASP A 321 13.71 -11.84 -11.14
N SER A 322 13.36 -11.14 -10.06
CA SER A 322 11.97 -10.94 -9.65
C SER A 322 11.14 -10.31 -10.78
N ALA A 323 11.68 -9.26 -11.42
CA ALA A 323 11.02 -8.59 -12.53
C ALA A 323 10.89 -9.48 -13.76
N ALA A 324 11.91 -10.31 -14.07
CA ALA A 324 11.86 -11.27 -15.18
C ALA A 324 10.75 -12.29 -14.98
N HIS A 325 10.67 -12.93 -13.80
CA HIS A 325 9.62 -13.89 -13.47
C HIS A 325 8.21 -13.29 -13.57
N LEU A 326 8.02 -12.06 -13.06
CA LEU A 326 6.73 -11.38 -13.14
C LEU A 326 6.36 -10.94 -14.56
N ARG A 327 7.34 -10.60 -15.39
CA ARG A 327 7.15 -10.16 -16.77
C ARG A 327 6.81 -11.33 -17.71
N GLU A 328 7.50 -12.46 -17.55
CA GLU A 328 7.36 -13.67 -18.38
C GLU A 328 6.07 -14.45 -18.11
N SER A 329 5.38 -14.17 -17.00
CA SER A 329 4.08 -14.76 -16.73
C SER A 329 3.06 -14.25 -17.77
N PRO A 330 2.42 -15.12 -18.56
CA PRO A 330 1.41 -14.72 -19.55
C PRO A 330 0.29 -13.92 -18.88
N GLY A 331 -0.24 -12.93 -19.59
CA GLY A 331 -1.30 -12.02 -19.12
C GLY A 331 -2.63 -12.71 -18.85
#